data_e7eaec8f950707cc20a8cf78f2ff36cd
#
_entry.id   e7eaec8f950707cc20a8cf78f2ff36cd
#
_cell.length_a   1.000
_cell.length_b   1.000
_cell.length_c   1.000
_cell.angle_alpha   90.00
_cell.angle_beta   90.00
_cell.angle_gamma   90.00
#
_symmetry.space_group_name_H-M   'P 1'
#
loop_
_entity.id
_entity.type
_entity.pdbx_description
1 polymer ?
#
loop_
_entity_poly.entity_id
_entity_poly.type
_entity_poly.pdbx_seq_one_letter_code
_entity_poly.pdbx_strand_id
1 'polypeptide(L)'
;SSLDFNDFLIMPPAYYKYGDKEVIEFYSRIIEARPDSRIILYNFEKLCGYKFSIECVKELVKKFPKQIVGVKDSSYNLYEHLKIDNFSVLPGSESKLLKGLELGCAGIITATCNVSAGLSRKVYDDFIEKKEQTANEMLCNVRNTFEKFNLISGLHSFLSDGDKIYKNVLPPISLLNEKDKQKLIEELNKLNFTLGSLKAA
;
A
#
# COMPACT_ATOMS: atom_id res chain seq x y z
N SER A 1 14.82 7.17 -19.31
CA SER A 1 13.38 7.07 -19.55
C SER A 1 12.92 8.36 -20.18
N SER A 2 12.18 8.28 -21.30
CA SER A 2 11.53 9.40 -21.97
C SER A 2 10.33 9.95 -21.18
N LEU A 3 10.02 9.34 -20.03
CA LEU A 3 8.95 9.74 -19.12
C LEU A 3 9.60 10.38 -17.89
N ASP A 4 9.19 11.58 -17.52
CA ASP A 4 9.73 12.37 -16.40
C ASP A 4 9.24 11.86 -15.03
N PHE A 5 9.35 10.55 -14.78
CA PHE A 5 9.10 9.96 -13.46
C PHE A 5 10.39 9.91 -12.66
N ASN A 6 10.37 10.47 -11.45
CA ASN A 6 11.49 10.45 -10.51
C ASN A 6 11.14 9.73 -9.20
N ASP A 7 9.87 9.47 -8.94
CA ASP A 7 9.38 8.79 -7.74
C ASP A 7 9.04 7.33 -8.04
N PHE A 8 9.63 6.40 -7.30
CA PHE A 8 9.48 4.97 -7.53
C PHE A 8 9.15 4.23 -6.24
N LEU A 9 8.22 3.30 -6.32
CA LEU A 9 7.99 2.27 -5.32
C LEU A 9 8.63 0.97 -5.82
N ILE A 10 9.72 0.51 -5.17
CA ILE A 10 10.52 -0.60 -5.66
C ILE A 10 10.58 -1.70 -4.60
N MET A 11 10.20 -2.92 -5.01
CA MET A 11 10.34 -4.14 -4.21
C MET A 11 11.68 -4.82 -4.50
N PRO A 12 12.34 -5.45 -3.53
CA PRO A 12 13.51 -6.30 -3.78
C PRO A 12 13.21 -7.38 -4.82
N PRO A 13 14.24 -7.91 -5.52
CA PRO A 13 14.04 -9.00 -6.47
C PRO A 13 13.39 -10.21 -5.76
N ALA A 14 12.50 -10.90 -6.47
CA ALA A 14 11.87 -12.14 -5.99
C ALA A 14 12.65 -13.38 -6.47
N TYR A 15 12.20 -14.56 -6.06
CA TYR A 15 12.60 -15.88 -6.47
C TYR A 15 13.79 -16.46 -5.71
N TYR A 16 14.94 -15.77 -5.65
CA TYR A 16 16.10 -16.26 -4.89
C TYR A 16 16.08 -15.72 -3.45
N LYS A 17 16.78 -16.38 -2.54
CA LYS A 17 17.00 -15.88 -1.18
C LYS A 17 18.11 -14.85 -1.21
N TYR A 18 17.83 -13.69 -0.66
CA TYR A 18 18.78 -12.59 -0.53
C TYR A 18 18.96 -12.22 0.95
N GLY A 19 20.16 -11.79 1.31
CA GLY A 19 20.44 -11.11 2.57
C GLY A 19 20.47 -9.59 2.39
N ASP A 20 20.68 -8.86 3.47
CA ASP A 20 20.71 -7.39 3.47
C ASP A 20 21.76 -6.84 2.52
N LYS A 21 22.93 -7.50 2.43
CA LYS A 21 24.03 -7.08 1.55
C LYS A 21 23.63 -7.07 0.07
N GLU A 22 23.00 -8.13 -0.41
CA GLU A 22 22.54 -8.25 -1.81
C GLU A 22 21.43 -7.24 -2.10
N VAL A 23 20.55 -7.00 -1.14
CA VAL A 23 19.46 -6.01 -1.28
C VAL A 23 20.01 -4.59 -1.31
N ILE A 24 21.00 -4.26 -0.47
CA ILE A 24 21.68 -2.96 -0.51
C ILE A 24 22.40 -2.75 -1.86
N GLU A 25 23.07 -3.77 -2.37
CA GLU A 25 23.71 -3.72 -3.69
C GLU A 25 22.67 -3.50 -4.81
N PHE A 26 21.54 -4.20 -4.76
CA PHE A 26 20.45 -4.03 -5.74
C PHE A 26 19.99 -2.56 -5.81
N TYR A 27 19.66 -1.94 -4.67
CA TYR A 27 19.26 -0.53 -4.66
C TYR A 27 20.38 0.41 -5.04
N SER A 28 21.62 0.10 -4.66
CA SER A 28 22.81 0.88 -5.08
C SER A 28 22.91 0.96 -6.59
N ARG A 29 22.78 -0.16 -7.29
CA ARG A 29 22.83 -0.21 -8.77
C ARG A 29 21.72 0.59 -9.42
N ILE A 30 20.51 0.57 -8.86
CA ILE A 30 19.39 1.37 -9.37
C ILE A 30 19.69 2.86 -9.24
N ILE A 31 20.19 3.28 -8.08
CA ILE A 31 20.48 4.69 -7.80
C ILE A 31 21.68 5.18 -8.63
N GLU A 32 22.71 4.36 -8.80
CA GLU A 32 23.86 4.67 -9.68
C GLU A 32 23.41 4.90 -11.13
N ALA A 33 22.48 4.06 -11.63
CA ALA A 33 21.92 4.20 -12.97
C ALA A 33 20.96 5.41 -13.10
N ARG A 34 20.35 5.86 -11.99
CA ARG A 34 19.43 7.00 -11.97
C ARG A 34 19.55 7.81 -10.68
N PRO A 35 20.56 8.69 -10.59
CA PRO A 35 20.88 9.44 -9.35
C PRO A 35 19.78 10.39 -8.86
N ASP A 36 18.90 10.84 -9.75
CA ASP A 36 17.80 11.76 -9.43
C ASP A 36 16.53 11.06 -8.94
N SER A 37 16.55 9.70 -8.85
CA SER A 37 15.40 8.94 -8.38
C SER A 37 15.14 9.15 -6.90
N ARG A 38 13.84 9.22 -6.53
CA ARG A 38 13.39 9.09 -5.13
C ARG A 38 12.67 7.75 -4.99
N ILE A 39 13.12 6.94 -4.05
CA ILE A 39 12.67 5.55 -3.91
C ILE A 39 11.98 5.36 -2.57
N ILE A 40 10.76 4.85 -2.61
CA ILE A 40 10.08 4.22 -1.50
C ILE A 40 10.39 2.72 -1.58
N LEU A 41 11.06 2.19 -0.57
CA LEU A 41 11.32 0.75 -0.45
C LEU A 41 9.99 0.01 -0.29
N TYR A 42 9.82 -1.16 -0.91
CA TYR A 42 8.60 -1.94 -0.73
C TYR A 42 8.91 -3.22 0.05
N ASN A 43 8.57 -3.22 1.33
CA ASN A 43 8.70 -4.35 2.24
C ASN A 43 7.48 -5.25 2.17
N PHE A 44 7.56 -6.36 1.44
CA PHE A 44 6.50 -7.35 1.34
C PHE A 44 7.07 -8.77 1.15
N GLU A 45 7.49 -9.37 2.26
CA GLU A 45 8.11 -10.71 2.31
C GLU A 45 7.32 -11.78 1.56
N LYS A 46 5.98 -11.76 1.68
CA LYS A 46 5.10 -12.75 1.02
C LYS A 46 5.23 -12.77 -0.51
N LEU A 47 5.64 -11.66 -1.13
CA LEU A 47 5.78 -11.56 -2.58
C LEU A 47 7.22 -11.76 -3.06
N CYS A 48 8.21 -11.24 -2.35
CA CYS A 48 9.60 -11.27 -2.80
C CYS A 48 10.50 -12.24 -2.03
N GLY A 49 10.01 -12.83 -0.92
CA GLY A 49 10.81 -13.76 -0.10
C GLY A 49 11.86 -13.08 0.78
N TYR A 50 11.94 -11.75 0.77
CA TYR A 50 12.84 -10.95 1.60
C TYR A 50 12.04 -9.98 2.48
N LYS A 51 12.45 -9.84 3.73
CA LYS A 51 11.91 -8.89 4.69
C LYS A 51 13.00 -7.94 5.16
N PHE A 52 12.81 -6.65 4.93
CA PHE A 52 13.77 -5.65 5.39
C PHE A 52 13.96 -5.70 6.91
N SER A 53 15.22 -5.75 7.33
CA SER A 53 15.61 -5.42 8.70
C SER A 53 15.61 -3.90 8.91
N ILE A 54 15.49 -3.46 10.17
CA ILE A 54 15.65 -2.04 10.52
C ILE A 54 17.04 -1.55 10.14
N GLU A 55 18.06 -2.38 10.35
CA GLU A 55 19.45 -2.12 10.04
C GLU A 55 19.68 -1.90 8.56
N CYS A 56 19.11 -2.76 7.71
CA CYS A 56 19.19 -2.62 6.24
C CYS A 56 18.58 -1.29 5.78
N VAL A 57 17.40 -0.92 6.28
CA VAL A 57 16.77 0.36 5.93
C VAL A 57 17.63 1.53 6.37
N LYS A 58 18.15 1.53 7.61
CA LYS A 58 19.04 2.58 8.12
C LYS A 58 20.31 2.71 7.29
N GLU A 59 20.91 1.60 6.88
CA GLU A 59 22.12 1.59 6.05
C GLU A 59 21.84 2.19 4.66
N LEU A 60 20.72 1.81 4.02
CA LEU A 60 20.29 2.38 2.74
C LEU A 60 20.05 3.89 2.84
N VAL A 61 19.37 4.37 3.87
CA VAL A 61 19.14 5.81 4.09
C VAL A 61 20.46 6.54 4.35
N LYS A 62 21.35 5.98 5.15
CA LYS A 62 22.68 6.55 5.40
C LYS A 62 23.51 6.67 4.12
N LYS A 63 23.45 5.65 3.25
CA LYS A 63 24.20 5.62 1.98
C LYS A 63 23.60 6.55 0.93
N PHE A 64 22.27 6.66 0.88
CA PHE A 64 21.50 7.39 -0.15
C PHE A 64 20.41 8.29 0.47
N PRO A 65 20.78 9.30 1.28
CA PRO A 65 19.81 10.08 2.07
C PRO A 65 18.85 10.92 1.22
N LYS A 66 19.18 11.22 -0.02
CA LYS A 66 18.33 11.98 -0.95
C LYS A 66 17.42 11.08 -1.78
N GLN A 67 17.85 9.84 -2.03
CA GLN A 67 17.15 8.92 -2.91
C GLN A 67 16.22 7.97 -2.16
N ILE A 68 16.60 7.48 -0.99
CA ILE A 68 15.78 6.57 -0.19
C ILE A 68 14.92 7.40 0.77
N VAL A 69 13.67 7.67 0.36
CA VAL A 69 12.80 8.66 1.02
C VAL A 69 11.69 8.05 1.86
N GLY A 70 11.49 6.74 1.79
CA GLY A 70 10.44 6.08 2.57
C GLY A 70 10.42 4.57 2.41
N VAL A 71 9.50 3.94 3.13
CA VAL A 71 9.19 2.51 3.03
C VAL A 71 7.69 2.28 3.06
N LYS A 72 7.18 1.51 2.10
CA LYS A 72 5.87 0.86 2.19
C LYS A 72 6.04 -0.45 2.95
N ASP A 73 5.43 -0.56 4.13
CA ASP A 73 5.55 -1.73 4.99
C ASP A 73 4.30 -2.60 4.97
N SER A 74 4.29 -3.61 4.10
CA SER A 74 3.24 -4.64 4.01
C SER A 74 3.60 -5.92 4.77
N SER A 75 4.81 -6.02 5.34
CA SER A 75 5.23 -7.08 6.26
C SER A 75 4.99 -6.71 7.73
N TYR A 76 4.68 -5.43 8.00
CA TYR A 76 4.32 -4.87 9.31
C TYR A 76 5.37 -5.03 10.42
N ASN A 77 6.63 -5.24 10.07
CA ASN A 77 7.73 -5.35 11.03
C ASN A 77 8.52 -4.05 11.22
N LEU A 78 8.24 -3.03 10.42
CA LEU A 78 8.96 -1.76 10.45
C LEU A 78 8.14 -0.61 11.04
N TYR A 79 6.84 -0.52 10.72
CA TYR A 79 6.02 0.68 10.96
C TYR A 79 5.89 1.05 12.46
N GLU A 80 6.03 0.09 13.37
CA GLU A 80 5.96 0.36 14.81
C GLU A 80 7.30 0.85 15.39
N HIS A 81 8.42 0.42 14.80
CA HIS A 81 9.74 0.55 15.41
C HIS A 81 10.73 1.40 14.61
N LEU A 82 10.54 1.53 13.29
CA LEU A 82 11.46 2.28 12.45
C LEU A 82 11.25 3.79 12.65
N LYS A 83 12.27 4.48 13.13
CA LYS A 83 12.29 5.94 13.30
C LYS A 83 13.53 6.48 12.59
N ILE A 84 13.32 7.28 11.57
CA ILE A 84 14.36 7.96 10.79
C ILE A 84 13.81 9.35 10.44
N ASP A 85 14.58 10.39 10.70
CA ASP A 85 14.18 11.77 10.40
C ASP A 85 14.02 11.99 8.89
N ASN A 86 12.99 12.72 8.49
CA ASN A 86 12.66 13.02 7.08
C ASN A 86 12.44 11.78 6.20
N PHE A 87 11.98 10.68 6.79
CA PHE A 87 11.73 9.42 6.11
C PHE A 87 10.28 8.96 6.32
N SER A 88 9.57 8.67 5.24
CA SER A 88 8.16 8.29 5.28
C SER A 88 7.97 6.80 5.50
N VAL A 89 7.32 6.41 6.59
CA VAL A 89 6.86 5.04 6.83
C VAL A 89 5.38 4.95 6.47
N LEU A 90 5.02 3.99 5.63
CA LEU A 90 3.70 3.86 5.02
C LEU A 90 3.22 2.39 5.13
N PRO A 91 2.46 2.01 6.17
CA PRO A 91 1.85 0.68 6.26
C PRO A 91 1.02 0.32 5.03
N GLY A 92 0.95 -0.98 4.72
CA GLY A 92 0.30 -1.51 3.52
C GLY A 92 -1.18 -1.88 3.72
N SER A 93 -1.86 -1.37 4.74
CA SER A 93 -3.27 -1.68 5.01
C SER A 93 -3.98 -0.52 5.70
N GLU A 94 -5.24 -0.32 5.36
CA GLU A 94 -6.16 0.61 5.99
C GLU A 94 -6.33 0.35 7.49
N SER A 95 -6.32 -0.92 7.90
CA SER A 95 -6.41 -1.29 9.32
C SER A 95 -5.21 -0.82 10.16
N LYS A 96 -4.16 -0.33 9.51
CA LYS A 96 -2.96 0.22 10.16
C LYS A 96 -2.86 1.74 10.06
N LEU A 97 -3.82 2.41 9.40
CA LEU A 97 -3.75 3.85 9.18
C LEU A 97 -3.74 4.62 10.49
N LEU A 98 -4.78 4.51 11.29
CA LEU A 98 -4.90 5.29 12.54
C LEU A 98 -3.75 4.98 13.50
N LYS A 99 -3.46 3.70 13.74
CA LYS A 99 -2.33 3.30 14.58
C LYS A 99 -0.98 3.76 14.03
N GLY A 100 -0.81 3.69 12.71
CA GLY A 100 0.40 4.20 12.05
C GLY A 100 0.59 5.70 12.27
N LEU A 101 -0.48 6.50 12.12
CA LEU A 101 -0.44 7.96 12.36
C LEU A 101 -0.08 8.28 13.81
N GLU A 102 -0.65 7.57 14.79
CA GLU A 102 -0.28 7.69 16.22
C GLU A 102 1.21 7.41 16.46
N LEU A 103 1.79 6.52 15.68
CA LEU A 103 3.21 6.17 15.75
C LEU A 103 4.11 7.05 14.87
N GLY A 104 3.54 8.06 14.19
CA GLY A 104 4.28 9.00 13.34
C GLY A 104 4.53 8.52 11.91
N CYS A 105 3.78 7.53 11.43
CA CYS A 105 3.76 7.17 10.00
C CYS A 105 3.16 8.30 9.16
N ALA A 106 3.58 8.41 7.91
CA ALA A 106 3.14 9.48 7.01
C ALA A 106 1.76 9.23 6.36
N GLY A 107 1.22 8.03 6.47
CA GLY A 107 -0.02 7.58 5.85
C GLY A 107 0.07 6.12 5.47
N ILE A 108 -0.63 5.70 4.43
CA ILE A 108 -0.64 4.30 3.92
C ILE A 108 -0.49 4.26 2.40
N ILE A 109 0.00 3.13 1.87
CA ILE A 109 -0.08 2.79 0.45
C ILE A 109 -0.73 1.42 0.33
N THR A 110 -1.98 1.35 -0.15
CA THR A 110 -2.76 0.12 -0.21
C THR A 110 -3.51 -0.05 -1.52
N ALA A 111 -3.85 -1.30 -1.85
CA ALA A 111 -4.67 -1.59 -3.03
C ALA A 111 -6.13 -1.14 -2.83
N THR A 112 -6.68 -1.31 -1.63
CA THR A 112 -8.09 -1.00 -1.34
C THR A 112 -8.37 0.50 -1.36
N CYS A 113 -7.36 1.36 -1.22
CA CYS A 113 -7.51 2.81 -1.41
C CYS A 113 -8.00 3.20 -2.81
N ASN A 114 -7.93 2.30 -3.81
CA ASN A 114 -8.60 2.54 -5.09
C ASN A 114 -10.13 2.68 -4.96
N VAL A 115 -10.72 2.18 -3.87
CA VAL A 115 -12.15 2.30 -3.57
C VAL A 115 -12.45 2.97 -2.23
N SER A 116 -11.47 3.09 -1.34
CA SER A 116 -11.63 3.63 0.01
C SER A 116 -10.87 4.94 0.27
N ALA A 117 -10.41 5.63 -0.79
CA ALA A 117 -9.58 6.82 -0.67
C ALA A 117 -10.25 7.91 0.18
N GLY A 118 -11.54 8.19 -0.02
CA GLY A 118 -12.29 9.19 0.75
C GLY A 118 -12.37 8.85 2.24
N LEU A 119 -12.63 7.57 2.59
CA LEU A 119 -12.63 7.13 3.99
C LEU A 119 -11.23 7.25 4.59
N SER A 120 -10.19 6.83 3.85
CA SER A 120 -8.81 6.93 4.31
C SER A 120 -8.39 8.38 4.52
N ARG A 121 -8.78 9.28 3.61
CA ARG A 121 -8.53 10.72 3.71
C ARG A 121 -9.23 11.30 4.93
N LYS A 122 -10.48 10.94 5.17
CA LYS A 122 -11.22 11.41 6.34
C LYS A 122 -10.56 10.97 7.65
N VAL A 123 -10.13 9.70 7.76
CA VAL A 123 -9.40 9.22 8.94
C VAL A 123 -8.11 10.01 9.16
N TYR A 124 -7.38 10.28 8.09
CA TYR A 124 -6.15 11.07 8.14
C TYR A 124 -6.41 12.51 8.59
N ASP A 125 -7.40 13.20 8.00
CA ASP A 125 -7.72 14.58 8.33
C ASP A 125 -8.25 14.71 9.75
N ASP A 126 -9.16 13.83 10.18
CA ASP A 126 -9.68 13.82 11.55
C ASP A 126 -8.53 13.61 12.56
N PHE A 127 -7.53 12.80 12.25
CA PHE A 127 -6.35 12.64 13.10
C PHE A 127 -5.51 13.92 13.18
N ILE A 128 -5.18 14.51 12.04
CA ILE A 128 -4.35 15.74 11.98
C ILE A 128 -5.05 16.91 12.67
N GLU A 129 -6.36 17.04 12.48
CA GLU A 129 -7.19 18.09 13.07
C GLU A 129 -7.63 17.77 14.51
N LYS A 130 -7.22 16.63 15.07
CA LYS A 130 -7.58 16.14 16.42
C LYS A 130 -9.10 16.04 16.64
N LYS A 131 -9.82 15.65 15.59
CA LYS A 131 -11.25 15.38 15.61
C LYS A 131 -11.54 13.94 16.02
N GLU A 132 -12.81 13.69 16.39
CA GLU A 132 -13.30 12.34 16.66
C GLU A 132 -13.20 11.46 15.39
N GLN A 133 -12.72 10.23 15.56
CA GLN A 133 -12.57 9.26 14.48
C GLN A 133 -13.91 8.57 14.15
N THR A 134 -14.64 9.12 13.19
CA THR A 134 -15.96 8.59 12.78
C THR A 134 -15.90 7.63 11.59
N ALA A 135 -14.80 7.59 10.83
CA ALA A 135 -14.66 6.81 9.60
C ALA A 135 -13.76 5.58 9.72
N ASN A 136 -12.95 5.46 10.78
CA ASN A 136 -11.94 4.42 10.88
C ASN A 136 -12.53 3.00 10.95
N GLU A 137 -13.62 2.80 11.68
CA GLU A 137 -14.29 1.49 11.76
C GLU A 137 -14.82 1.05 10.39
N MET A 138 -15.49 1.96 9.68
CA MET A 138 -15.99 1.71 8.33
C MET A 138 -14.86 1.39 7.36
N LEU A 139 -13.77 2.15 7.41
CA LEU A 139 -12.58 1.94 6.60
C LEU A 139 -12.00 0.53 6.80
N CYS A 140 -11.84 0.11 8.05
CA CYS A 140 -11.35 -1.23 8.39
C CYS A 140 -12.31 -2.32 7.92
N ASN A 141 -13.62 -2.14 8.08
CA ASN A 141 -14.63 -3.11 7.66
C ASN A 141 -14.66 -3.28 6.14
N VAL A 142 -14.55 -2.21 5.37
CA VAL A 142 -14.43 -2.26 3.91
C VAL A 142 -13.17 -3.05 3.52
N ARG A 143 -12.02 -2.74 4.11
CA ARG A 143 -10.78 -3.50 3.88
C ARG A 143 -10.95 -4.99 4.17
N ASN A 144 -11.46 -5.33 5.34
CA ASN A 144 -11.64 -6.72 5.77
C ASN A 144 -12.61 -7.49 4.86
N THR A 145 -13.59 -6.80 4.28
CA THR A 145 -14.54 -7.41 3.32
C THR A 145 -13.82 -7.81 2.03
N PHE A 146 -13.01 -6.93 1.45
CA PHE A 146 -12.23 -7.26 0.25
C PHE A 146 -11.18 -8.36 0.51
N GLU A 147 -10.58 -8.42 1.69
CA GLU A 147 -9.56 -9.43 2.04
C GLU A 147 -10.10 -10.88 2.12
N LYS A 148 -11.41 -11.08 2.18
CA LYS A 148 -12.03 -12.41 2.12
C LYS A 148 -11.91 -13.06 0.74
N PHE A 149 -11.53 -12.31 -0.28
CA PHE A 149 -11.40 -12.71 -1.69
C PHE A 149 -9.97 -12.46 -2.18
N ASN A 150 -9.68 -12.91 -3.41
CA ASN A 150 -8.49 -12.36 -4.08
C ASN A 150 -8.67 -10.85 -4.22
N LEU A 151 -7.80 -10.10 -3.55
CA LEU A 151 -7.96 -8.65 -3.37
C LEU A 151 -8.07 -7.90 -4.70
N ILE A 152 -7.20 -8.20 -5.66
CA ILE A 152 -7.18 -7.52 -6.96
C ILE A 152 -8.41 -7.91 -7.78
N SER A 153 -8.74 -9.20 -7.82
CA SER A 153 -9.96 -9.69 -8.48
C SER A 153 -11.22 -9.06 -7.89
N GLY A 154 -11.27 -8.92 -6.56
CA GLY A 154 -12.40 -8.27 -5.85
C GLY A 154 -12.57 -6.80 -6.22
N LEU A 155 -11.46 -6.04 -6.19
CA LEU A 155 -11.48 -4.62 -6.56
C LEU A 155 -11.92 -4.41 -8.02
N HIS A 156 -11.35 -5.17 -8.96
CA HIS A 156 -11.76 -5.11 -10.36
C HIS A 156 -13.21 -5.51 -10.56
N SER A 157 -13.68 -6.59 -9.91
CA SER A 157 -15.07 -7.04 -10.01
C SER A 157 -16.05 -6.00 -9.47
N PHE A 158 -15.75 -5.35 -8.35
CA PHE A 158 -16.55 -4.29 -7.78
C PHE A 158 -16.62 -3.05 -8.70
N LEU A 159 -15.47 -2.56 -9.15
CA LEU A 159 -15.37 -1.37 -10.00
C LEU A 159 -15.98 -1.60 -11.40
N SER A 160 -15.98 -2.84 -11.90
CA SER A 160 -16.50 -3.19 -13.23
C SER A 160 -18.02 -2.97 -13.41
N ASP A 161 -18.76 -2.84 -12.31
CA ASP A 161 -20.18 -2.50 -12.35
C ASP A 161 -20.43 -1.01 -12.61
N GLY A 162 -19.44 -0.16 -12.31
CA GLY A 162 -19.47 1.27 -12.63
C GLY A 162 -18.80 1.62 -13.94
N ASP A 163 -17.71 0.94 -14.29
CA ASP A 163 -16.97 1.16 -15.53
C ASP A 163 -16.42 -0.17 -16.07
N LYS A 164 -16.83 -0.51 -17.30
CA LYS A 164 -16.43 -1.76 -17.98
C LYS A 164 -14.92 -1.89 -18.21
N ILE A 165 -14.15 -0.81 -18.15
CA ILE A 165 -12.68 -0.85 -18.30
C ILE A 165 -12.05 -1.75 -17.25
N TYR A 166 -12.61 -1.80 -16.04
CA TYR A 166 -12.13 -2.65 -14.94
C TYR A 166 -12.35 -4.15 -15.14
N LYS A 167 -13.04 -4.55 -16.24
CA LYS A 167 -13.10 -5.96 -16.66
C LYS A 167 -11.78 -6.44 -17.28
N ASN A 168 -10.91 -5.50 -17.69
CA ASN A 168 -9.62 -5.81 -18.27
C ASN A 168 -8.62 -6.06 -17.15
N VAL A 169 -8.24 -7.30 -16.94
CA VAL A 169 -7.21 -7.74 -16.00
C VAL A 169 -6.11 -8.48 -16.75
N LEU A 170 -4.87 -8.37 -16.27
CA LEU A 170 -3.76 -9.09 -16.86
C LEU A 170 -3.67 -10.52 -16.31
N PRO A 171 -3.62 -11.55 -17.18
CA PRO A 171 -3.39 -12.92 -16.74
C PRO A 171 -2.10 -13.06 -15.90
N PRO A 172 -2.07 -13.94 -14.90
CA PRO A 172 -3.08 -14.95 -14.56
C PRO A 172 -4.22 -14.45 -13.65
N ILE A 173 -4.29 -13.15 -13.37
CA ILE A 173 -5.41 -12.58 -12.59
C ILE A 173 -6.70 -12.68 -13.40
N SER A 174 -7.80 -13.01 -12.74
CA SER A 174 -9.14 -13.03 -13.31
C SER A 174 -10.11 -12.23 -12.42
N LEU A 175 -11.25 -11.86 -12.95
CA LEU A 175 -12.35 -11.37 -12.12
C LEU A 175 -12.85 -12.48 -11.18
N LEU A 176 -13.53 -12.12 -10.11
CA LEU A 176 -14.28 -13.07 -9.28
C LEU A 176 -15.33 -13.78 -10.13
N ASN A 177 -15.63 -15.05 -9.81
CA ASN A 177 -16.80 -15.71 -10.34
C ASN A 177 -18.08 -15.02 -9.82
N GLU A 178 -19.22 -15.24 -10.47
CA GLU A 178 -20.48 -14.55 -10.16
C GLU A 178 -20.92 -14.75 -8.70
N LYS A 179 -20.74 -15.95 -8.14
CA LYS A 179 -21.10 -16.25 -6.75
C LYS A 179 -20.27 -15.42 -5.75
N ASP A 180 -18.95 -15.36 -5.94
CA ASP A 180 -18.06 -14.62 -5.05
C ASP A 180 -18.24 -13.11 -5.24
N LYS A 181 -18.47 -12.66 -6.48
CA LYS A 181 -18.79 -11.26 -6.77
C LYS A 181 -20.08 -10.83 -6.05
N GLN A 182 -21.14 -11.62 -6.17
CA GLN A 182 -22.41 -11.34 -5.52
C GLN A 182 -22.24 -11.27 -4.00
N LYS A 183 -21.52 -12.23 -3.42
CA LYS A 183 -21.22 -12.24 -1.99
C LYS A 183 -20.43 -10.99 -1.53
N LEU A 184 -19.41 -10.57 -2.30
CA LEU A 184 -18.66 -9.34 -2.03
C LEU A 184 -19.59 -8.13 -2.00
N ILE A 185 -20.45 -7.97 -3.02
CA ILE A 185 -21.38 -6.84 -3.13
C ILE A 185 -22.40 -6.85 -1.98
N GLU A 186 -22.95 -8.01 -1.63
CA GLU A 186 -23.89 -8.15 -0.50
C GLU A 186 -23.24 -7.74 0.83
N GLU A 187 -21.99 -8.16 1.07
CA GLU A 187 -21.27 -7.78 2.29
C GLU A 187 -20.96 -6.27 2.33
N LEU A 188 -20.54 -5.67 1.21
CA LEU A 188 -20.32 -4.23 1.13
C LEU A 188 -21.61 -3.42 1.31
N ASN A 189 -22.73 -3.91 0.74
CA ASN A 189 -24.06 -3.27 0.91
C ASN A 189 -24.51 -3.25 2.37
N LYS A 190 -24.22 -4.30 3.16
CA LYS A 190 -24.47 -4.32 4.62
C LYS A 190 -23.72 -3.22 5.36
N LEU A 191 -22.59 -2.78 4.81
CA LEU A 191 -21.81 -1.65 5.32
C LEU A 191 -22.28 -0.30 4.74
N ASN A 192 -23.34 -0.27 3.91
CA ASN A 192 -23.74 0.90 3.13
C ASN A 192 -22.61 1.44 2.23
N PHE A 193 -21.68 0.58 1.83
CA PHE A 193 -20.58 0.92 0.94
C PHE A 193 -20.89 0.48 -0.50
N THR A 194 -21.08 1.44 -1.39
CA THR A 194 -21.50 1.22 -2.79
C THR A 194 -20.59 2.02 -3.74
N LEU A 195 -20.72 1.76 -5.05
CA LEU A 195 -20.05 2.58 -6.07
C LEU A 195 -20.44 4.06 -5.99
N GLY A 196 -21.66 4.37 -5.53
CA GLY A 196 -22.08 5.76 -5.25
C GLY A 196 -21.24 6.44 -4.17
N SER A 197 -20.75 5.68 -3.19
CA SER A 197 -19.89 6.19 -2.13
C SER A 197 -18.53 6.70 -2.64
N LEU A 198 -18.08 6.25 -3.82
CA LEU A 198 -16.79 6.67 -4.42
C LEU A 198 -16.85 8.08 -5.02
N LYS A 199 -18.03 8.57 -5.37
CA LYS A 199 -18.24 9.89 -6.01
C LYS A 199 -18.35 11.03 -4.98
N ALA A 200 -18.40 10.70 -3.70
CA ALA A 200 -18.59 11.66 -2.60
C ALA A 200 -17.28 12.07 -1.90
N ALA A 201 -16.13 11.68 -2.46
CA ALA A 201 -14.79 11.95 -1.90
C ALA A 201 -14.01 12.95 -2.74
#